data_608e11530182dedb98a405e45956ecc5
#
_entry.id   608e11530182dedb98a405e45956ecc5
#
_cell.length_a   1.000
_cell.length_b   1.000
_cell.length_c   1.000
_cell.angle_alpha   90.00
_cell.angle_beta   90.00
_cell.angle_gamma   90.00
#
_symmetry.space_group_name_H-M   'P 1'
#
loop_
_entity.id
_entity.type
_entity.pdbx_description
1 polymer ?
#
loop_
_entity_poly.entity_id
_entity_poly.type
_entity_poly.pdbx_seq_one_letter_code
_entity_poly.pdbx_strand_id
1 'polypeptide(L)'
;MGTPYTVAPEVIRGSYDERCDIWAIGVITFLLLSGDPPFGGCGGPESLMVVRSNILKGAFEFEPEDIWAHVSVMAREFIRDMLVTDPKKRPLARTAQKHAWLQEWANRNRKGDDNILSPNVVKALVNFKEFSDMRKLLCEVLSFTLLPDQIKELRHEFEKMDTDGSGEISLSALKQVLMTNAGAGSLGALTEEEVEDIFNAMRVKKSETRIHWHEFIAAGLSQCQVDDRNLRLAFERLDSDHKGVSLL
;
A
#
# COMPACT_ATOMS: atom_id res chain seq x y z
N MET A 1 20.37 9.67 -9.41
CA MET A 1 21.07 8.36 -9.51
C MET A 1 20.21 7.34 -8.77
N GLY A 2 19.75 6.28 -9.45
CA GLY A 2 18.96 5.21 -8.79
C GLY A 2 19.83 4.36 -7.89
N THR A 3 19.18 3.59 -7.00
CA THR A 3 19.86 2.65 -6.10
C THR A 3 20.58 1.58 -6.92
N PRO A 4 21.89 1.34 -6.73
CA PRO A 4 22.70 0.46 -7.60
C PRO A 4 22.16 -0.96 -7.77
N TYR A 5 21.36 -1.45 -6.80
CA TYR A 5 20.87 -2.83 -6.75
C TYR A 5 19.61 -3.06 -7.58
N THR A 6 18.84 -2.01 -7.89
CA THR A 6 17.59 -2.10 -8.67
C THR A 6 17.77 -1.75 -10.15
N VAL A 7 19.00 -1.43 -10.57
CA VAL A 7 19.30 -1.02 -11.93
C VAL A 7 19.14 -2.19 -12.92
N ALA A 8 18.40 -1.97 -14.00
CA ALA A 8 18.20 -2.98 -15.03
C ALA A 8 19.43 -3.14 -15.96
N PRO A 9 19.63 -4.32 -16.61
CA PRO A 9 20.77 -4.56 -17.52
C PRO A 9 20.88 -3.54 -18.64
N GLU A 10 19.76 -3.12 -19.23
CA GLU A 10 19.71 -2.14 -20.31
C GLU A 10 20.08 -0.73 -19.85
N VAL A 11 19.81 -0.37 -18.60
CA VAL A 11 20.23 0.91 -18.01
C VAL A 11 21.78 0.94 -17.90
N ILE A 12 22.39 -0.18 -17.49
CA ILE A 12 23.83 -0.32 -17.44
C ILE A 12 24.47 -0.18 -18.83
N ARG A 13 23.76 -0.63 -19.89
CA ARG A 13 24.19 -0.53 -21.29
C ARG A 13 23.95 0.85 -21.91
N GLY A 14 23.15 1.72 -21.23
CA GLY A 14 22.91 3.10 -21.66
C GLY A 14 21.75 3.30 -22.63
N SER A 15 20.92 2.28 -22.89
CA SER A 15 19.72 2.39 -23.73
C SER A 15 18.55 1.68 -23.05
N TYR A 16 17.57 2.43 -22.56
CA TYR A 16 16.46 1.90 -21.75
C TYR A 16 15.16 2.64 -22.01
N ASP A 17 14.06 1.98 -21.68
CA ASP A 17 12.69 2.48 -21.68
C ASP A 17 12.03 2.21 -20.32
N GLU A 18 10.72 2.42 -20.19
CA GLU A 18 9.94 2.22 -18.98
C GLU A 18 9.96 0.78 -18.43
N ARG A 19 10.41 -0.20 -19.21
CA ARG A 19 10.53 -1.59 -18.75
C ARG A 19 11.63 -1.81 -17.72
N CYS A 20 12.54 -0.84 -17.58
CA CYS A 20 13.51 -0.88 -16.49
C CYS A 20 12.85 -0.82 -15.11
N ASP A 21 11.67 -0.19 -14.98
CA ASP A 21 10.89 -0.15 -13.73
C ASP A 21 10.28 -1.51 -13.40
N ILE A 22 9.91 -2.31 -14.42
CA ILE A 22 9.44 -3.68 -14.22
C ILE A 22 10.55 -4.57 -13.65
N TRP A 23 11.80 -4.39 -14.12
CA TRP A 23 12.96 -5.04 -13.50
C TRP A 23 13.13 -4.64 -12.04
N ALA A 24 13.02 -3.34 -11.73
CA ALA A 24 13.12 -2.84 -10.36
C ALA A 24 12.05 -3.44 -9.45
N ILE A 25 10.80 -3.63 -9.95
CA ILE A 25 9.74 -4.33 -9.23
C ILE A 25 10.15 -5.77 -8.91
N GLY A 26 10.74 -6.48 -9.86
CA GLY A 26 11.25 -7.85 -9.62
C GLY A 26 12.32 -7.90 -8.53
N VAL A 27 13.27 -6.97 -8.54
CA VAL A 27 14.31 -6.87 -7.51
C VAL A 27 13.72 -6.56 -6.14
N ILE A 28 12.80 -5.60 -6.06
CA ILE A 28 12.14 -5.21 -4.81
C ILE A 28 11.30 -6.38 -4.28
N THR A 29 10.57 -7.08 -5.15
CA THR A 29 9.79 -8.26 -4.74
C THR A 29 10.68 -9.35 -4.17
N PHE A 30 11.79 -9.65 -4.82
CA PHE A 30 12.77 -10.61 -4.31
C PHE A 30 13.29 -10.20 -2.92
N LEU A 31 13.74 -8.96 -2.79
CA LEU A 31 14.25 -8.40 -1.53
C LEU A 31 13.22 -8.47 -0.40
N LEU A 32 11.95 -8.14 -0.67
CA LEU A 32 10.88 -8.19 0.33
C LEU A 32 10.56 -9.61 0.80
N LEU A 33 10.76 -10.61 -0.04
CA LEU A 33 10.46 -12.01 0.29
C LEU A 33 11.66 -12.76 0.90
N SER A 34 12.90 -12.33 0.62
CA SER A 34 14.10 -13.00 1.12
C SER A 34 14.90 -12.22 2.15
N GLY A 35 14.73 -10.90 2.20
CA GLY A 35 15.56 -10.00 3.00
C GLY A 35 16.84 -9.52 2.30
N ASP A 36 17.25 -10.17 1.19
CA ASP A 36 18.46 -9.85 0.44
C ASP A 36 18.18 -9.55 -1.04
N PRO A 37 18.96 -8.69 -1.71
CA PRO A 37 18.78 -8.41 -3.13
C PRO A 37 19.28 -9.59 -4.01
N PRO A 38 18.62 -9.87 -5.17
CA PRO A 38 18.89 -11.06 -5.97
C PRO A 38 20.29 -11.11 -6.60
N PHE A 39 20.94 -9.97 -6.76
CA PHE A 39 22.24 -9.86 -7.43
C PHE A 39 23.38 -9.50 -6.48
N GLY A 40 23.13 -9.49 -5.17
CA GLY A 40 24.06 -9.09 -4.12
C GLY A 40 24.15 -7.58 -3.92
N GLY A 41 24.94 -7.14 -2.97
CA GLY A 41 25.35 -5.74 -2.83
C GLY A 41 24.78 -4.96 -1.66
N CYS A 42 23.71 -5.27 -1.05
CA CYS A 42 23.10 -4.47 0.04
C CYS A 42 23.83 -4.63 1.40
N GLY A 43 25.12 -4.23 1.42
CA GLY A 43 25.99 -4.46 2.59
C GLY A 43 26.68 -5.81 2.59
N GLY A 44 26.46 -6.62 1.56
CA GLY A 44 27.13 -7.90 1.34
C GLY A 44 28.61 -7.76 0.93
N PRO A 45 29.35 -8.86 0.91
CA PRO A 45 30.78 -8.86 0.60
C PRO A 45 31.11 -8.60 -0.87
N GLU A 46 30.11 -8.60 -1.77
CA GLU A 46 30.33 -8.48 -3.19
C GLU A 46 30.70 -7.05 -3.61
N SER A 47 31.73 -6.96 -4.46
CA SER A 47 32.07 -5.69 -5.07
C SER A 47 31.02 -5.25 -6.08
N LEU A 48 30.87 -3.93 -6.31
CA LEU A 48 29.96 -3.38 -7.33
C LEU A 48 30.19 -3.95 -8.73
N MET A 49 31.39 -4.39 -9.04
CA MET A 49 31.69 -5.05 -10.32
C MET A 49 31.07 -6.43 -10.43
N VAL A 50 31.06 -7.20 -9.34
CA VAL A 50 30.41 -8.52 -9.27
C VAL A 50 28.89 -8.35 -9.38
N VAL A 51 28.30 -7.45 -8.61
CA VAL A 51 26.88 -7.13 -8.67
C VAL A 51 26.46 -6.74 -10.10
N ARG A 52 27.23 -5.84 -10.73
CA ARG A 52 27.00 -5.44 -12.13
C ARG A 52 27.07 -6.62 -13.10
N SER A 53 28.03 -7.52 -12.91
CA SER A 53 28.16 -8.73 -13.73
C SER A 53 26.96 -9.65 -13.57
N ASN A 54 26.47 -9.85 -12.34
CA ASN A 54 25.30 -10.67 -12.03
C ASN A 54 24.03 -10.09 -12.66
N ILE A 55 23.84 -8.77 -12.56
CA ILE A 55 22.73 -8.06 -13.20
C ILE A 55 22.75 -8.27 -14.72
N LEU A 56 23.92 -8.07 -15.37
CA LEU A 56 24.05 -8.21 -16.82
C LEU A 56 23.80 -9.64 -17.32
N LYS A 57 24.07 -10.64 -16.50
CA LYS A 57 23.80 -12.06 -16.77
C LYS A 57 22.39 -12.48 -16.38
N GLY A 58 21.71 -11.72 -15.51
CA GLY A 58 20.46 -12.13 -14.87
C GLY A 58 20.65 -13.35 -13.96
N ALA A 59 21.84 -13.48 -13.36
CA ALA A 59 22.20 -14.63 -12.53
C ALA A 59 21.74 -14.41 -11.10
N PHE A 60 20.61 -15.03 -10.72
CA PHE A 60 20.10 -15.08 -9.35
C PHE A 60 19.53 -16.46 -9.05
N GLU A 61 19.49 -16.82 -7.79
CA GLU A 61 18.96 -18.09 -7.30
C GLU A 61 18.01 -17.84 -6.13
N PHE A 62 17.05 -18.76 -5.95
CA PHE A 62 16.14 -18.70 -4.82
C PHE A 62 16.74 -19.46 -3.63
N GLU A 63 17.74 -18.84 -3.03
CA GLU A 63 18.47 -19.35 -1.86
C GLU A 63 18.48 -18.32 -0.72
N PRO A 64 18.61 -18.73 0.54
CA PRO A 64 18.65 -20.12 1.02
C PRO A 64 17.27 -20.81 0.99
N GLU A 65 17.27 -22.14 0.89
CA GLU A 65 16.06 -22.94 0.69
C GLU A 65 15.06 -22.80 1.84
N ASP A 66 15.51 -22.63 3.06
CA ASP A 66 14.66 -22.46 4.25
C ASP A 66 13.76 -21.21 4.14
N ILE A 67 14.24 -20.11 3.56
CA ILE A 67 13.46 -18.91 3.29
C ILE A 67 12.48 -19.17 2.12
N TRP A 68 13.00 -19.70 1.01
CA TRP A 68 12.23 -19.85 -0.21
C TRP A 68 11.25 -21.02 -0.21
N ALA A 69 11.41 -22.00 0.69
CA ALA A 69 10.42 -23.07 0.88
C ALA A 69 9.04 -22.53 1.29
N HIS A 70 8.99 -21.41 1.98
CA HIS A 70 7.74 -20.76 2.42
C HIS A 70 7.14 -19.81 1.37
N VAL A 71 7.87 -19.51 0.29
CA VAL A 71 7.42 -18.63 -0.80
C VAL A 71 6.73 -19.46 -1.89
N SER A 72 5.52 -19.06 -2.27
CA SER A 72 4.73 -19.76 -3.27
C SER A 72 5.44 -19.85 -4.62
N VAL A 73 5.16 -20.91 -5.37
CA VAL A 73 5.67 -21.10 -6.74
C VAL A 73 5.31 -19.91 -7.62
N MET A 74 4.07 -19.42 -7.53
CA MET A 74 3.59 -18.26 -8.29
C MET A 74 4.34 -16.96 -7.97
N ALA A 75 4.75 -16.76 -6.71
CA ALA A 75 5.57 -15.60 -6.34
C ALA A 75 6.96 -15.68 -6.99
N ARG A 76 7.56 -16.88 -7.01
CA ARG A 76 8.85 -17.12 -7.67
C ARG A 76 8.76 -16.97 -9.19
N GLU A 77 7.65 -17.39 -9.80
CA GLU A 77 7.37 -17.17 -11.23
C GLU A 77 7.22 -15.69 -11.54
N PHE A 78 6.49 -14.94 -10.72
CA PHE A 78 6.39 -13.48 -10.86
C PHE A 78 7.77 -12.82 -10.87
N ILE A 79 8.64 -13.18 -9.93
CA ILE A 79 10.01 -12.64 -9.90
C ILE A 79 10.78 -12.98 -11.19
N ARG A 80 10.71 -14.24 -11.64
CA ARG A 80 11.38 -14.66 -12.89
C ARG A 80 10.91 -13.87 -14.10
N ASP A 81 9.61 -13.62 -14.20
CA ASP A 81 9.03 -12.85 -15.31
C ASP A 81 9.49 -11.39 -15.30
N MET A 82 9.63 -10.78 -14.11
CA MET A 82 10.11 -9.40 -13.98
C MET A 82 11.63 -9.29 -14.22
N LEU A 83 12.42 -10.29 -13.83
CA LEU A 83 13.89 -10.30 -13.93
C LEU A 83 14.42 -10.91 -15.23
N VAL A 84 13.69 -10.72 -16.33
CA VAL A 84 14.17 -11.09 -17.68
C VAL A 84 15.13 -10.04 -18.18
N THR A 85 16.37 -10.45 -18.58
CA THR A 85 17.44 -9.54 -19.03
C THR A 85 17.15 -8.81 -20.34
N ASP A 86 16.34 -9.43 -21.22
CA ASP A 86 15.86 -8.78 -22.45
C ASP A 86 14.59 -7.96 -22.15
N PRO A 87 14.65 -6.62 -22.19
CA PRO A 87 13.49 -5.79 -21.87
C PRO A 87 12.29 -6.05 -22.79
N LYS A 88 12.50 -6.50 -24.03
CA LYS A 88 11.42 -6.79 -24.97
C LYS A 88 10.60 -8.03 -24.61
N LYS A 89 11.20 -8.96 -23.85
CA LYS A 89 10.53 -10.17 -23.32
C LYS A 89 9.92 -9.95 -21.94
N ARG A 90 10.28 -8.85 -21.29
CA ARG A 90 9.73 -8.49 -19.98
C ARG A 90 8.28 -8.02 -20.14
N PRO A 91 7.35 -8.39 -19.25
CA PRO A 91 5.96 -7.96 -19.35
C PRO A 91 5.82 -6.44 -19.24
N LEU A 92 4.79 -5.89 -19.84
CA LEU A 92 4.38 -4.50 -19.58
C LEU A 92 3.70 -4.40 -18.20
N ALA A 93 3.68 -3.21 -17.60
CA ALA A 93 3.07 -2.97 -16.30
C ALA A 93 1.63 -3.51 -16.20
N ARG A 94 0.80 -3.27 -17.24
CA ARG A 94 -0.58 -3.79 -17.32
C ARG A 94 -0.67 -5.32 -17.31
N THR A 95 0.33 -5.99 -17.87
CA THR A 95 0.40 -7.45 -17.90
C THR A 95 0.90 -7.98 -16.56
N ALA A 96 1.93 -7.34 -15.99
CA ALA A 96 2.46 -7.67 -14.69
C ALA A 96 1.38 -7.58 -13.59
N GLN A 97 0.55 -6.54 -13.61
CA GLN A 97 -0.60 -6.37 -12.71
C GLN A 97 -1.59 -7.54 -12.74
N LYS A 98 -1.72 -8.22 -13.90
CA LYS A 98 -2.63 -9.35 -14.08
C LYS A 98 -1.98 -10.70 -13.81
N HIS A 99 -0.75 -10.72 -13.32
CA HIS A 99 -0.07 -11.96 -12.97
C HIS A 99 -0.86 -12.76 -11.93
N ALA A 100 -0.93 -14.09 -12.08
CA ALA A 100 -1.76 -14.97 -11.27
C ALA A 100 -1.51 -14.81 -9.76
N TRP A 101 -0.25 -14.60 -9.36
CA TRP A 101 0.12 -14.37 -7.96
C TRP A 101 -0.57 -13.15 -7.36
N LEU A 102 -0.58 -12.01 -8.07
CA LEU A 102 -1.24 -10.79 -7.62
C LEU A 102 -2.76 -10.94 -7.63
N GLN A 103 -3.31 -11.64 -8.64
CA GLN A 103 -4.75 -11.88 -8.74
C GLN A 103 -5.25 -12.87 -7.68
N GLU A 104 -4.47 -13.89 -7.31
CA GLU A 104 -4.83 -14.80 -6.24
C GLU A 104 -4.98 -14.08 -4.91
N TRP A 105 -4.04 -13.19 -4.60
CA TRP A 105 -4.09 -12.38 -3.39
C TRP A 105 -5.32 -11.46 -3.39
N ALA A 106 -5.56 -10.75 -4.48
CA ALA A 106 -6.74 -9.91 -4.65
C ALA A 106 -8.06 -10.70 -4.54
N ASN A 107 -8.10 -11.94 -5.05
CA ASN A 107 -9.28 -12.79 -4.98
C ASN A 107 -9.48 -13.45 -3.61
N ARG A 108 -8.43 -13.72 -2.84
CA ARG A 108 -8.55 -14.21 -1.46
C ARG A 108 -9.24 -13.18 -0.57
N ASN A 109 -8.92 -11.93 -0.75
CA ASN A 109 -9.54 -10.83 0.00
C ASN A 109 -10.99 -10.57 -0.44
N ARG A 110 -11.37 -10.94 -1.68
CA ARG A 110 -12.76 -10.82 -2.18
C ARG A 110 -13.71 -11.96 -1.76
N LYS A 111 -13.19 -13.08 -1.24
CA LYS A 111 -13.99 -14.25 -0.83
C LYS A 111 -14.51 -14.19 0.61
N GLY A 112 -14.27 -13.11 1.34
CA GLY A 112 -15.00 -12.82 2.57
C GLY A 112 -16.42 -12.39 2.21
N ASP A 113 -17.41 -13.17 2.63
CA ASP A 113 -18.83 -13.09 2.28
C ASP A 113 -19.55 -11.88 2.92
N ASP A 114 -18.82 -10.90 3.45
CA ASP A 114 -19.36 -9.73 4.12
C ASP A 114 -18.86 -8.42 3.51
N ASN A 115 -19.57 -7.92 2.50
CA ASN A 115 -19.52 -6.50 2.11
C ASN A 115 -20.06 -5.57 3.22
N ILE A 116 -20.21 -6.10 4.44
CA ILE A 116 -20.69 -5.40 5.61
C ILE A 116 -19.49 -4.84 6.38
N LEU A 117 -19.44 -3.52 6.54
CA LEU A 117 -18.44 -2.88 7.39
C LEU A 117 -18.76 -3.14 8.87
N SER A 118 -17.71 -3.18 9.68
CA SER A 118 -17.86 -3.17 11.14
C SER A 118 -18.71 -1.95 11.58
N PRO A 119 -19.74 -2.14 12.42
CA PRO A 119 -20.55 -1.03 12.91
C PRO A 119 -19.74 0.06 13.59
N ASN A 120 -18.63 -0.31 14.24
CA ASN A 120 -17.74 0.65 14.88
C ASN A 120 -17.00 1.51 13.85
N VAL A 121 -16.58 0.93 12.72
CA VAL A 121 -15.95 1.68 11.63
C VAL A 121 -16.97 2.62 10.98
N VAL A 122 -18.19 2.16 10.67
CA VAL A 122 -19.25 3.03 10.13
C VAL A 122 -19.49 4.21 11.08
N LYS A 123 -19.61 3.96 12.39
CA LYS A 123 -19.77 5.01 13.39
C LYS A 123 -18.60 5.99 13.42
N ALA A 124 -17.38 5.49 13.27
CA ALA A 124 -16.18 6.34 13.21
C ALA A 124 -16.22 7.28 11.99
N LEU A 125 -16.59 6.76 10.81
CA LEU A 125 -16.72 7.54 9.58
C LEU A 125 -17.82 8.62 9.70
N VAL A 126 -18.97 8.26 10.26
CA VAL A 126 -20.08 9.22 10.51
C VAL A 126 -19.62 10.33 11.47
N ASN A 127 -18.95 9.98 12.56
CA ASN A 127 -18.49 10.95 13.54
C ASN A 127 -17.38 11.86 12.98
N PHE A 128 -16.56 11.37 12.07
CA PHE A 128 -15.45 12.12 11.51
C PHE A 128 -15.90 13.38 10.76
N LYS A 129 -17.07 13.36 10.12
CA LYS A 129 -17.60 14.55 9.44
C LYS A 129 -17.82 15.73 10.41
N GLU A 130 -18.14 15.45 11.68
CA GLU A 130 -18.40 16.45 12.72
C GLU A 130 -17.11 17.01 13.35
N PHE A 131 -15.92 16.46 12.99
CA PHE A 131 -14.67 16.96 13.55
C PHE A 131 -14.32 18.33 12.95
N SER A 132 -13.73 19.20 13.78
CA SER A 132 -13.12 20.44 13.30
C SER A 132 -11.96 20.14 12.34
N ASP A 133 -11.63 21.10 11.46
CA ASP A 133 -10.55 20.95 10.49
C ASP A 133 -9.20 20.64 11.17
N MET A 134 -8.94 21.28 12.32
CA MET A 134 -7.75 20.99 13.14
C MET A 134 -7.72 19.54 13.60
N ARG A 135 -8.85 19.01 14.08
CA ARG A 135 -8.93 17.62 14.52
C ARG A 135 -8.75 16.64 13.37
N LYS A 136 -9.30 16.94 12.19
CA LYS A 136 -9.11 16.15 10.98
C LYS A 136 -7.64 16.10 10.56
N LEU A 137 -6.98 17.26 10.57
CA LEU A 137 -5.54 17.37 10.29
C LEU A 137 -4.70 16.55 11.26
N LEU A 138 -5.00 16.61 12.56
CA LEU A 138 -4.30 15.80 13.56
C LEU A 138 -4.51 14.30 13.34
N CYS A 139 -5.74 13.87 13.00
CA CYS A 139 -6.02 12.47 12.65
C CYS A 139 -5.21 12.03 11.41
N GLU A 140 -5.08 12.90 10.42
CA GLU A 140 -4.28 12.62 9.21
C GLU A 140 -2.79 12.47 9.55
N VAL A 141 -2.22 13.40 10.31
CA VAL A 141 -0.82 13.30 10.73
C VAL A 141 -0.57 12.02 11.54
N LEU A 142 -1.47 11.66 12.45
CA LEU A 142 -1.40 10.43 13.23
C LEU A 142 -1.48 9.18 12.34
N SER A 143 -2.30 9.17 11.29
CA SER A 143 -2.45 8.03 10.40
C SER A 143 -1.13 7.54 9.80
N PHE A 144 -0.21 8.47 9.53
CA PHE A 144 1.13 8.17 9.01
C PHE A 144 2.12 7.61 10.05
N THR A 145 1.76 7.56 11.32
CA THR A 145 2.62 7.07 12.41
C THR A 145 2.27 5.66 12.86
N LEU A 146 1.10 5.16 12.41
CA LEU A 146 0.57 3.86 12.84
C LEU A 146 1.36 2.70 12.23
N LEU A 147 1.56 1.67 13.03
CA LEU A 147 2.17 0.42 12.59
C LEU A 147 1.14 -0.50 11.90
N PRO A 148 1.58 -1.43 11.04
CA PRO A 148 0.70 -2.37 10.34
C PRO A 148 -0.27 -3.13 11.25
N ASP A 149 0.16 -3.53 12.45
CA ASP A 149 -0.67 -4.25 13.41
C ASP A 149 -1.77 -3.35 14.01
N GLN A 150 -1.48 -2.05 14.18
CA GLN A 150 -2.44 -1.08 14.72
C GLN A 150 -3.57 -0.75 13.73
N ILE A 151 -3.35 -0.94 12.43
CA ILE A 151 -4.30 -0.63 11.35
C ILE A 151 -4.91 -1.88 10.69
N LYS A 152 -4.61 -3.07 11.20
CA LYS A 152 -5.00 -4.35 10.57
C LYS A 152 -6.50 -4.46 10.32
N GLU A 153 -7.32 -4.08 11.29
CA GLU A 153 -8.78 -4.11 11.16
C GLU A 153 -9.28 -3.10 10.12
N LEU A 154 -8.77 -1.86 10.17
CA LEU A 154 -9.13 -0.84 9.19
C LEU A 154 -8.69 -1.21 7.78
N ARG A 155 -7.55 -1.89 7.63
CA ARG A 155 -7.11 -2.42 6.33
C ARG A 155 -8.14 -3.37 5.75
N HIS A 156 -8.62 -4.32 6.55
CA HIS A 156 -9.64 -5.26 6.13
C HIS A 156 -10.94 -4.56 5.69
N GLU A 157 -11.35 -3.54 6.43
CA GLU A 157 -12.55 -2.75 6.11
C GLU A 157 -12.36 -1.90 4.83
N PHE A 158 -11.16 -1.35 4.62
CA PHE A 158 -10.81 -0.63 3.38
C PHE A 158 -10.87 -1.54 2.14
N GLU A 159 -10.30 -2.74 2.25
CA GLU A 159 -10.26 -3.73 1.16
C GLU A 159 -11.66 -4.15 0.69
N LYS A 160 -12.68 -4.09 1.55
CA LYS A 160 -14.09 -4.33 1.18
C LYS A 160 -14.63 -3.24 0.23
N MET A 161 -14.11 -2.02 0.32
CA MET A 161 -14.52 -0.87 -0.48
C MET A 161 -13.63 -0.63 -1.70
N ASP A 162 -12.36 -1.00 -1.64
CA ASP A 162 -11.40 -0.93 -2.75
C ASP A 162 -11.62 -2.10 -3.72
N THR A 163 -12.75 -2.10 -4.41
CA THR A 163 -13.18 -3.22 -5.26
C THR A 163 -12.35 -3.41 -6.52
N ASP A 164 -11.66 -2.36 -6.97
CA ASP A 164 -10.79 -2.38 -8.15
C ASP A 164 -9.30 -2.60 -7.79
N GLY A 165 -8.97 -2.65 -6.48
CA GLY A 165 -7.60 -2.83 -5.99
C GLY A 165 -6.69 -1.65 -6.31
N SER A 166 -7.26 -0.46 -6.47
CA SER A 166 -6.52 0.76 -6.81
C SER A 166 -5.77 1.39 -5.63
N GLY A 167 -6.10 0.98 -4.40
CA GLY A 167 -5.64 1.63 -3.17
C GLY A 167 -6.43 2.90 -2.83
N GLU A 168 -7.60 3.09 -3.48
CA GLU A 168 -8.46 4.26 -3.33
C GLU A 168 -9.93 3.86 -3.32
N ILE A 169 -10.77 4.60 -2.58
CA ILE A 169 -12.22 4.37 -2.51
C ILE A 169 -12.94 5.43 -3.36
N SER A 170 -13.76 4.97 -4.30
CA SER A 170 -14.68 5.85 -5.05
C SER A 170 -15.95 6.17 -4.25
N LEU A 171 -16.61 7.28 -4.59
CA LEU A 171 -17.92 7.60 -4.00
C LEU A 171 -18.94 6.49 -4.24
N SER A 172 -18.95 5.88 -5.42
CA SER A 172 -19.87 4.78 -5.76
C SER A 172 -19.61 3.55 -4.91
N ALA A 173 -18.35 3.20 -4.66
CA ALA A 173 -17.98 2.07 -3.80
C ALA A 173 -18.39 2.33 -2.34
N LEU A 174 -18.15 3.54 -1.82
CA LEU A 174 -18.56 3.94 -0.48
C LEU A 174 -20.10 3.90 -0.33
N LYS A 175 -20.85 4.45 -1.30
CA LYS A 175 -22.33 4.37 -1.34
C LYS A 175 -22.81 2.92 -1.29
N GLN A 176 -22.29 2.08 -2.17
CA GLN A 176 -22.67 0.68 -2.24
C GLN A 176 -22.51 -0.03 -0.89
N VAL A 177 -21.39 0.16 -0.22
CA VAL A 177 -21.09 -0.53 1.03
C VAL A 177 -21.89 0.08 2.20
N LEU A 178 -21.94 1.39 2.36
CA LEU A 178 -22.65 2.04 3.46
C LEU A 178 -24.19 1.87 3.36
N MET A 179 -24.74 1.89 2.15
CA MET A 179 -26.19 1.66 1.97
C MET A 179 -26.59 0.20 2.20
N THR A 180 -25.71 -0.77 1.88
CA THR A 180 -25.93 -2.18 2.23
C THR A 180 -25.90 -2.39 3.75
N ASN A 181 -25.02 -1.70 4.46
CA ASN A 181 -24.93 -1.73 5.93
C ASN A 181 -26.16 -1.13 6.64
N ALA A 182 -26.84 -0.20 6.01
CA ALA A 182 -28.06 0.41 6.57
C ALA A 182 -29.18 -0.62 6.81
N GLY A 183 -29.20 -1.72 6.05
CA GLY A 183 -30.13 -2.85 6.24
C GLY A 183 -29.74 -3.82 7.37
N ALA A 184 -28.50 -3.80 7.86
CA ALA A 184 -27.98 -4.75 8.85
C ALA A 184 -28.10 -4.29 10.32
N GLY A 185 -28.74 -3.14 10.58
CA GLY A 185 -29.20 -2.66 11.90
C GLY A 185 -28.12 -2.05 12.79
N SER A 186 -28.33 -0.92 13.29
CA SER A 186 -28.02 -0.19 14.52
C SER A 186 -27.73 1.31 14.32
N LEU A 187 -27.46 1.79 13.10
CA LEU A 187 -27.24 3.22 12.85
C LEU A 187 -28.35 3.92 12.05
N GLY A 188 -29.40 3.19 11.66
CA GLY A 188 -30.42 3.70 10.73
C GLY A 188 -29.90 3.72 9.28
N ALA A 189 -30.82 3.83 8.30
CA ALA A 189 -30.46 3.93 6.90
C ALA A 189 -29.82 5.30 6.65
N LEU A 190 -28.54 5.33 6.26
CA LEU A 190 -27.89 6.54 5.78
C LEU A 190 -28.48 6.95 4.43
N THR A 191 -28.77 8.23 4.27
CA THR A 191 -29.19 8.79 2.98
C THR A 191 -27.99 8.94 2.05
N GLU A 192 -28.24 9.05 0.75
CA GLU A 192 -27.15 9.31 -0.21
C GLU A 192 -26.40 10.60 0.09
N GLU A 193 -27.12 11.64 0.53
CA GLU A 193 -26.53 12.92 0.90
C GLU A 193 -25.60 12.78 2.11
N GLU A 194 -25.99 12.01 3.14
CA GLU A 194 -25.12 11.74 4.29
C GLU A 194 -23.86 10.97 3.92
N VAL A 195 -23.94 10.04 2.97
CA VAL A 195 -22.76 9.32 2.46
C VAL A 195 -21.86 10.24 1.67
N GLU A 196 -22.41 11.16 0.86
CA GLU A 196 -21.64 12.19 0.17
C GLU A 196 -20.96 13.15 1.14
N ASP A 197 -21.60 13.53 2.22
CA ASP A 197 -21.04 14.35 3.28
C ASP A 197 -19.86 13.64 3.96
N ILE A 198 -20.01 12.36 4.29
CA ILE A 198 -18.93 11.53 4.84
C ILE A 198 -17.76 11.47 3.86
N PHE A 199 -18.03 11.20 2.58
CA PHE A 199 -17.03 11.16 1.52
C PHE A 199 -16.26 12.49 1.41
N ASN A 200 -16.99 13.60 1.39
CA ASN A 200 -16.42 14.93 1.29
C ASN A 200 -15.64 15.35 2.55
N ALA A 201 -16.05 14.84 3.72
CA ALA A 201 -15.38 15.12 4.99
C ALA A 201 -14.02 14.39 5.10
N MET A 202 -13.88 13.21 4.49
CA MET A 202 -12.64 12.44 4.50
C MET A 202 -11.59 12.97 3.54
N ARG A 203 -11.98 13.55 2.40
CA ARG A 203 -11.03 14.05 1.40
C ARG A 203 -10.32 15.32 1.86
N VAL A 204 -9.00 15.28 1.87
CA VAL A 204 -8.14 16.44 2.16
C VAL A 204 -8.17 17.42 1.00
N LYS A 205 -8.02 16.94 -0.22
CA LYS A 205 -8.10 17.77 -1.43
C LYS A 205 -9.46 17.62 -2.09
N LYS A 206 -10.23 18.68 -2.09
CA LYS A 206 -11.58 18.72 -2.70
C LYS A 206 -11.60 18.49 -4.22
N SER A 207 -10.46 18.66 -4.88
CA SER A 207 -10.30 18.37 -6.32
C SER A 207 -10.16 16.89 -6.64
N GLU A 208 -9.81 16.05 -5.67
CA GLU A 208 -9.70 14.61 -5.86
C GLU A 208 -11.08 13.96 -5.83
N THR A 209 -11.27 12.92 -6.64
CA THR A 209 -12.57 12.23 -6.80
C THR A 209 -12.60 10.88 -6.08
N ARG A 210 -11.56 10.57 -5.32
CA ARG A 210 -11.39 9.32 -4.55
C ARG A 210 -10.86 9.63 -3.16
N ILE A 211 -11.06 8.69 -2.23
CA ILE A 211 -10.48 8.72 -0.88
C ILE A 211 -9.26 7.83 -0.90
N HIS A 212 -8.11 8.38 -0.48
CA HIS A 212 -6.88 7.63 -0.34
C HIS A 212 -6.85 6.81 0.95
N TRP A 213 -6.00 5.80 0.97
CA TRP A 213 -5.80 4.94 2.13
C TRP A 213 -5.58 5.70 3.45
N HIS A 214 -4.68 6.70 3.46
CA HIS A 214 -4.36 7.45 4.68
C HIS A 214 -5.54 8.29 5.18
N GLU A 215 -6.38 8.84 4.29
CA GLU A 215 -7.59 9.60 4.63
C GLU A 215 -8.64 8.69 5.30
N PHE A 216 -8.80 7.46 4.80
CA PHE A 216 -9.66 6.47 5.43
C PHE A 216 -9.16 6.06 6.83
N ILE A 217 -7.86 5.83 6.99
CA ILE A 217 -7.27 5.56 8.31
C ILE A 217 -7.48 6.72 9.26
N ALA A 218 -7.31 7.96 8.80
CA ALA A 218 -7.55 9.15 9.63
C ALA A 218 -9.00 9.21 10.12
N ALA A 219 -9.97 8.89 9.26
CA ALA A 219 -11.39 8.83 9.63
C ALA A 219 -11.71 7.67 10.59
N GLY A 220 -11.05 6.54 10.43
CA GLY A 220 -11.19 5.36 11.28
C GLY A 220 -10.30 5.36 12.53
N LEU A 221 -9.53 6.41 12.80
CA LEU A 221 -8.47 6.46 13.81
C LEU A 221 -8.94 6.04 15.22
N SER A 222 -10.20 6.31 15.57
CA SER A 222 -10.80 5.89 16.85
C SER A 222 -10.88 4.37 17.03
N GLN A 223 -10.67 3.60 15.97
CA GLN A 223 -10.61 2.13 16.00
C GLN A 223 -9.17 1.60 16.09
N CYS A 224 -8.17 2.48 16.10
CA CYS A 224 -6.77 2.14 16.22
C CYS A 224 -6.29 2.31 17.66
N GLN A 225 -5.33 1.47 18.05
CA GLN A 225 -4.61 1.65 19.31
C GLN A 225 -3.46 2.63 19.10
N VAL A 226 -3.71 3.92 19.34
CA VAL A 226 -2.70 4.97 19.29
C VAL A 226 -1.89 4.93 20.59
N ASP A 227 -0.57 4.84 20.49
CA ASP A 227 0.35 4.83 21.63
C ASP A 227 1.22 6.09 21.72
N ASP A 228 2.03 6.20 22.79
CA ASP A 228 2.91 7.35 23.01
C ASP A 228 3.94 7.54 21.90
N ARG A 229 4.36 6.46 21.22
CA ARG A 229 5.27 6.50 20.07
C ARG A 229 4.58 7.23 18.89
N ASN A 230 3.33 6.89 18.62
CA ASN A 230 2.57 7.53 17.53
C ASN A 230 2.40 9.02 17.80
N LEU A 231 2.06 9.40 19.05
CA LEU A 231 1.90 10.80 19.45
C LEU A 231 3.22 11.57 19.31
N ARG A 232 4.33 10.99 19.74
CA ARG A 232 5.66 11.60 19.61
C ARG A 232 6.03 11.83 18.14
N LEU A 233 5.87 10.82 17.28
CA LEU A 233 6.16 10.92 15.85
C LEU A 233 5.25 11.93 15.15
N ALA A 234 3.98 12.02 15.55
CA ALA A 234 3.06 13.02 15.02
C ALA A 234 3.50 14.43 15.43
N PHE A 235 3.89 14.63 16.69
CA PHE A 235 4.41 15.88 17.17
C PHE A 235 5.68 16.31 16.42
N GLU A 236 6.64 15.40 16.24
CA GLU A 236 7.89 15.66 15.49
C GLU A 236 7.62 16.11 14.05
N ARG A 237 6.56 15.59 13.42
CA ARG A 237 6.15 16.03 12.06
C ARG A 237 5.54 17.43 12.02
N LEU A 238 4.92 17.87 13.11
CA LEU A 238 4.32 19.19 13.23
C LEU A 238 5.33 20.23 13.73
N ASP A 239 6.33 19.81 14.51
CA ASP A 239 7.42 20.65 15.01
C ASP A 239 8.56 20.72 13.99
N SER A 240 8.29 21.36 12.86
CA SER A 240 9.21 21.44 11.72
C SER A 240 10.53 22.17 12.01
N ASP A 241 10.57 23.02 13.04
CA ASP A 241 11.74 23.79 13.45
C ASP A 241 12.45 23.22 14.69
N HIS A 242 11.98 22.09 15.22
CA HIS A 242 12.54 21.35 16.35
C HIS A 242 12.69 22.17 17.65
N LYS A 243 11.79 23.12 17.86
CA LYS A 243 11.79 23.97 19.09
C LYS A 243 10.96 23.41 20.24
N GLY A 244 10.36 22.25 20.07
CA GLY A 244 9.47 21.63 21.06
C GLY A 244 8.11 22.31 21.18
N VAL A 245 7.75 23.18 20.19
CA VAL A 245 6.46 23.87 20.11
C VAL A 245 5.93 23.72 18.68
N SER A 246 4.72 23.23 18.52
CA SER A 246 4.07 23.22 17.22
C SER A 246 3.65 24.62 16.81
N LEU A 247 3.90 25.00 15.55
CA LEU A 247 3.50 26.28 14.94
C LEU A 247 2.08 26.23 14.37
N LEU A 248 1.21 25.33 14.88
CA LEU A 248 -0.20 25.28 14.47
C LEU A 248 -1.03 26.35 15.14
#